data_ec800d172f9440da801a5333549224a0
#
_entry.id   ec800d172f9440da801a5333549224a0
#
_cell.length_a   1.000
_cell.length_b   1.000
_cell.length_c   1.000
_cell.angle_alpha   90.00
_cell.angle_beta   90.00
_cell.angle_gamma   90.00
#
_symmetry.space_group_name_H-M   'P 1'
#
loop_
_entity.id
_entity.type
_entity.pdbx_description
1 polymer ?
#
loop_
_entity_poly.entity_id
_entity_poly.type
_entity_poly.pdbx_seq_one_letter_code
_entity_poly.pdbx_strand_id
1 'polypeptide(L)'
;MNRPHGKAIIMGASSGIGLEVARLLQQDGWTLGLAARRLAPLQTLQQQAPQRTFVAQIDVNAEEAEANLQKLIEQMGGDVNLYVHVAGIGWQNPDIQAEEELSTMQTNAVGFTRMIGAAFRYFAKREGGGHIAAITSIAGTRGLGQAPAYSATKALQTTYLEALTQLVHMRKLPIVITDLRPGFVRTSLLGDSSHYPMLMQPTKVAHRIVRAIYRQKAVCVIDYRWQLLTALWSLIPHCLWRRLTIRAKGS
;
A
#
# COMPACT_ATOMS: atom_id res chain seq x y z
N MET A 1 25.41 -7.43 0.82
CA MET A 1 24.79 -6.12 0.62
C MET A 1 24.49 -5.53 1.99
N ASN A 2 25.09 -4.37 2.32
CA ASN A 2 24.73 -3.65 3.53
C ASN A 2 23.25 -3.29 3.43
N ARG A 3 22.42 -3.86 4.30
CA ARG A 3 21.00 -3.50 4.35
C ARG A 3 20.89 -2.13 5.00
N PRO A 4 20.14 -1.18 4.42
CA PRO A 4 19.99 0.12 5.02
C PRO A 4 19.27 -0.02 6.37
N HIS A 5 19.93 0.38 7.44
CA HIS A 5 19.29 0.53 8.75
C HIS A 5 18.78 1.96 8.84
N GLY A 6 17.47 2.11 8.97
CA GLY A 6 16.82 3.42 9.03
C GLY A 6 15.54 3.36 9.84
N LYS A 7 14.75 4.43 9.80
CA LYS A 7 13.43 4.50 10.43
C LYS A 7 12.35 4.38 9.36
N ALA A 8 11.42 3.43 9.53
CA ALA A 8 10.31 3.20 8.60
C ALA A 8 8.97 3.27 9.32
N ILE A 9 7.97 3.86 8.67
CA ILE A 9 6.58 3.84 9.11
C ILE A 9 5.79 2.93 8.19
N ILE A 10 4.99 2.01 8.77
CA ILE A 10 4.09 1.13 8.04
C ILE A 10 2.64 1.46 8.43
N MET A 11 1.91 2.11 7.53
CA MET A 11 0.50 2.41 7.67
C MET A 11 -0.34 1.23 7.19
N GLY A 12 -1.09 0.57 8.10
CA GLY A 12 -1.83 -0.66 7.80
C GLY A 12 -1.07 -1.93 8.23
N ALA A 13 -0.27 -1.87 9.31
CA ALA A 13 0.60 -2.94 9.77
C ALA A 13 -0.08 -4.05 10.57
N SER A 14 -1.41 -3.99 10.82
CA SER A 14 -2.09 -4.91 11.75
C SER A 14 -2.42 -6.30 11.17
N SER A 15 -2.30 -6.52 9.87
CA SER A 15 -2.59 -7.82 9.23
C SER A 15 -2.03 -7.90 7.81
N GLY A 16 -2.12 -9.11 7.22
CA GLY A 16 -1.83 -9.35 5.81
C GLY A 16 -0.45 -8.89 5.37
N ILE A 17 -0.38 -8.21 4.23
CA ILE A 17 0.88 -7.75 3.63
C ILE A 17 1.61 -6.79 4.57
N GLY A 18 0.90 -5.86 5.21
CA GLY A 18 1.51 -4.84 6.09
C GLY A 18 2.21 -5.45 7.30
N LEU A 19 1.60 -6.45 7.92
CA LEU A 19 2.20 -7.18 9.04
C LEU A 19 3.46 -7.94 8.61
N GLU A 20 3.42 -8.61 7.46
CA GLU A 20 4.57 -9.36 6.95
C GLU A 20 5.72 -8.44 6.53
N VAL A 21 5.43 -7.29 5.91
CA VAL A 21 6.44 -6.26 5.60
C VAL A 21 7.07 -5.72 6.89
N ALA A 22 6.26 -5.45 7.92
CA ALA A 22 6.75 -4.98 9.22
C ALA A 22 7.69 -6.00 9.87
N ARG A 23 7.32 -7.30 9.87
CA ARG A 23 8.18 -8.38 10.38
C ARG A 23 9.54 -8.44 9.66
N LEU A 24 9.54 -8.36 8.34
CA LEU A 24 10.77 -8.41 7.55
C LEU A 24 11.68 -7.22 7.83
N LEU A 25 11.12 -6.00 7.86
CA LEU A 25 11.90 -4.80 8.17
C LEU A 25 12.41 -4.83 9.62
N GLN A 26 11.63 -5.39 10.57
CA GLN A 26 12.08 -5.58 11.95
C GLN A 26 13.26 -6.56 12.02
N GLN A 27 13.18 -7.69 11.31
CA GLN A 27 14.28 -8.67 11.19
C GLN A 27 15.53 -8.07 10.53
N ASP A 28 15.33 -7.18 9.56
CA ASP A 28 16.40 -6.45 8.88
C ASP A 28 16.99 -5.31 9.74
N GLY A 29 16.54 -5.10 10.98
CA GLY A 29 17.13 -4.15 11.92
C GLY A 29 16.58 -2.73 11.86
N TRP A 30 15.48 -2.48 11.13
CA TRP A 30 14.86 -1.16 11.06
C TRP A 30 14.22 -0.74 12.39
N THR A 31 14.25 0.56 12.67
CA THR A 31 13.36 1.16 13.68
C THR A 31 11.99 1.41 13.04
N LEU A 32 10.94 0.90 13.67
CA LEU A 32 9.60 0.86 13.06
C LEU A 32 8.60 1.73 13.80
N GLY A 33 7.83 2.52 13.05
CA GLY A 33 6.55 3.08 13.46
C GLY A 33 5.43 2.27 12.80
N LEU A 34 4.67 1.54 13.61
CA LEU A 34 3.57 0.71 13.13
C LEU A 34 2.24 1.40 13.42
N ALA A 35 1.44 1.60 12.39
CA ALA A 35 0.17 2.29 12.50
C ALA A 35 -0.97 1.48 11.88
N ALA A 36 -2.10 1.39 12.58
CA ALA A 36 -3.34 0.78 12.13
C ALA A 36 -4.49 1.15 13.07
N ARG A 37 -5.74 0.81 12.68
CA ARG A 37 -6.92 0.96 13.54
C ARG A 37 -6.90 0.02 14.75
N ARG A 38 -6.31 -1.17 14.63
CA ARG A 38 -6.22 -2.19 15.69
C ARG A 38 -4.81 -2.18 16.29
N LEU A 39 -4.70 -1.87 17.59
CA LEU A 39 -3.42 -1.80 18.30
C LEU A 39 -2.85 -3.18 18.67
N ALA A 40 -3.68 -4.12 19.11
CA ALA A 40 -3.21 -5.39 19.67
C ALA A 40 -2.21 -6.15 18.77
N PRO A 41 -2.42 -6.31 17.45
CA PRO A 41 -1.43 -6.95 16.59
C PRO A 41 -0.11 -6.16 16.49
N LEU A 42 -0.15 -4.82 16.60
CA LEU A 42 1.04 -3.98 16.56
C LEU A 42 1.86 -4.13 17.85
N GLN A 43 1.19 -4.17 19.00
CA GLN A 43 1.81 -4.38 20.31
C GLN A 43 2.50 -5.74 20.40
N THR A 44 1.89 -6.79 19.82
CA THR A 44 2.53 -8.12 19.71
C THR A 44 3.86 -8.04 18.95
N LEU A 45 3.93 -7.28 17.88
CA LEU A 45 5.17 -7.10 17.13
C LEU A 45 6.16 -6.18 17.87
N GLN A 46 5.65 -5.16 18.57
CA GLN A 46 6.45 -4.29 19.43
C GLN A 46 7.18 -5.06 20.53
N GLN A 47 6.52 -6.02 21.17
CA GLN A 47 7.11 -6.85 22.24
C GLN A 47 8.36 -7.63 21.78
N GLN A 48 8.49 -7.91 20.49
CA GLN A 48 9.66 -8.61 19.92
C GLN A 48 10.90 -7.70 19.79
N ALA A 49 10.69 -6.37 19.71
CA ALA A 49 11.77 -5.39 19.62
C ALA A 49 11.33 -4.05 20.23
N PRO A 50 11.09 -3.97 21.55
CA PRO A 50 10.45 -2.82 22.20
C PRO A 50 11.26 -1.53 22.09
N GLN A 51 12.59 -1.62 22.02
CA GLN A 51 13.48 -0.44 21.94
C GLN A 51 13.46 0.25 20.57
N ARG A 52 12.94 -0.40 19.55
CA ARG A 52 12.96 0.11 18.16
C ARG A 52 11.64 -0.07 17.42
N THR A 53 10.55 -0.33 18.14
CA THR A 53 9.21 -0.46 17.54
C THR A 53 8.23 0.42 18.31
N PHE A 54 7.69 1.40 17.62
CA PHE A 54 6.70 2.35 18.11
C PHE A 54 5.35 2.01 17.48
N VAL A 55 4.26 2.18 18.22
CA VAL A 55 2.92 1.85 17.74
C VAL A 55 1.96 3.01 17.91
N ALA A 56 1.09 3.22 16.95
CA ALA A 56 0.05 4.22 17.01
C ALA A 56 -1.27 3.68 16.46
N GLN A 57 -2.36 4.04 17.12
CA GLN A 57 -3.70 3.82 16.55
C GLN A 57 -3.99 4.96 15.59
N ILE A 58 -4.07 4.65 14.29
CA ILE A 58 -4.38 5.62 13.25
C ILE A 58 -5.45 5.03 12.33
N ASP A 59 -6.60 5.70 12.26
CA ASP A 59 -7.58 5.49 11.20
C ASP A 59 -7.32 6.54 10.10
N VAL A 60 -7.01 6.10 8.90
CA VAL A 60 -6.73 7.00 7.76
C VAL A 60 -7.94 7.85 7.36
N ASN A 61 -9.14 7.47 7.81
CA ASN A 61 -10.38 8.19 7.56
C ASN A 61 -10.63 9.33 8.55
N ALA A 62 -10.02 9.26 9.75
CA ALA A 62 -10.19 10.27 10.79
C ALA A 62 -9.53 11.60 10.39
N GLU A 63 -10.09 12.72 10.85
CA GLU A 63 -9.52 14.05 10.62
C GLU A 63 -8.13 14.18 11.25
N GLU A 64 -7.91 13.56 12.39
CA GLU A 64 -6.67 13.59 13.17
C GLU A 64 -5.59 12.65 12.62
N ALA A 65 -5.85 11.89 11.54
CA ALA A 65 -4.92 10.89 10.99
C ALA A 65 -3.53 11.48 10.70
N GLU A 66 -3.49 12.67 10.11
CA GLU A 66 -2.23 13.37 9.81
C GLU A 66 -1.51 13.82 11.09
N ALA A 67 -2.23 14.39 12.05
CA ALA A 67 -1.66 14.79 13.34
C ALA A 67 -1.13 13.58 14.12
N ASN A 68 -1.82 12.46 14.08
CA ASN A 68 -1.38 11.22 14.72
C ASN A 68 -0.16 10.60 14.02
N LEU A 69 -0.04 10.74 12.69
CA LEU A 69 1.18 10.37 11.97
C LEU A 69 2.36 11.23 12.42
N GLN A 70 2.16 12.54 12.54
CA GLN A 70 3.20 13.47 13.02
C GLN A 70 3.66 13.13 14.44
N LYS A 71 2.74 12.83 15.35
CA LYS A 71 3.08 12.36 16.72
C LYS A 71 3.89 11.08 16.71
N LEU A 72 3.57 10.12 15.84
CA LEU A 72 4.33 8.88 15.70
C LEU A 72 5.77 9.16 15.20
N ILE A 73 5.93 10.07 14.23
CA ILE A 73 7.24 10.52 13.76
C ILE A 73 8.06 11.12 14.89
N GLU A 74 7.44 11.97 15.72
CA GLU A 74 8.08 12.60 16.88
C GLU A 74 8.49 11.58 17.94
N GLN A 75 7.63 10.60 18.26
CA GLN A 75 7.93 9.49 19.18
C GLN A 75 9.12 8.67 18.71
N MET A 76 9.31 8.52 17.40
CA MET A 76 10.47 7.85 16.80
C MET A 76 11.73 8.73 16.81
N GLY A 77 11.66 9.97 17.30
CA GLY A 77 12.76 10.94 17.27
C GLY A 77 13.04 11.48 15.87
N GLY A 78 12.02 11.64 15.05
CA GLY A 78 12.16 12.15 13.68
C GLY A 78 12.97 11.24 12.75
N ASP A 79 13.56 11.83 11.71
CA ASP A 79 14.48 11.18 10.73
C ASP A 79 13.96 9.90 10.08
N VAL A 80 12.64 9.83 9.84
CA VAL A 80 12.03 8.73 9.10
C VAL A 80 12.55 8.74 7.66
N ASN A 81 12.95 7.57 7.17
CA ASN A 81 13.53 7.40 5.83
C ASN A 81 12.56 6.73 4.84
N LEU A 82 11.62 5.94 5.37
CA LEU A 82 10.68 5.15 4.57
C LEU A 82 9.26 5.25 5.14
N TYR A 83 8.30 5.53 4.27
CA TYR A 83 6.88 5.43 4.56
C TYR A 83 6.25 4.38 3.65
N VAL A 84 5.67 3.33 4.23
CA VAL A 84 4.98 2.26 3.49
C VAL A 84 3.48 2.35 3.74
N HIS A 85 2.71 2.68 2.72
CA HIS A 85 1.25 2.71 2.79
C HIS A 85 0.65 1.38 2.33
N VAL A 86 0.03 0.68 3.26
CA VAL A 86 -0.64 -0.62 3.02
C VAL A 86 -2.12 -0.57 3.36
N ALA A 87 -2.54 0.45 4.12
CA ALA A 87 -3.93 0.62 4.51
C ALA A 87 -4.85 0.68 3.27
N GLY A 88 -5.89 -0.12 3.29
CA GLY A 88 -6.87 -0.17 2.23
C GLY A 88 -7.89 -1.26 2.49
N ILE A 89 -9.05 -1.11 1.87
CA ILE A 89 -10.16 -2.06 1.92
C ILE A 89 -10.67 -2.31 0.51
N GLY A 90 -11.51 -3.33 0.34
CA GLY A 90 -12.17 -3.61 -0.93
C GLY A 90 -13.01 -4.87 -0.85
N TRP A 91 -14.08 -4.85 -1.60
CA TRP A 91 -15.03 -5.94 -1.75
C TRP A 91 -15.31 -6.22 -3.22
N GLN A 92 -15.74 -7.43 -3.50
CA GLN A 92 -16.57 -7.67 -4.67
C GLN A 92 -17.97 -7.12 -4.37
N ASN A 93 -18.44 -6.22 -5.21
CA ASN A 93 -19.73 -5.55 -5.02
C ASN A 93 -20.48 -5.42 -6.36
N PRO A 94 -20.90 -6.54 -6.96
CA PRO A 94 -21.62 -6.52 -8.25
C PRO A 94 -23.02 -5.86 -8.15
N ASP A 95 -23.58 -5.80 -6.95
CA ASP A 95 -24.90 -5.19 -6.69
C ASP A 95 -24.81 -3.69 -6.35
N ILE A 96 -23.59 -3.13 -6.39
CA ILE A 96 -23.32 -1.69 -6.14
C ILE A 96 -23.91 -1.22 -4.80
N GLN A 97 -23.72 -2.00 -3.75
CA GLN A 97 -24.13 -1.63 -2.39
C GLN A 97 -23.41 -0.34 -1.98
N ALA A 98 -24.18 0.70 -1.70
CA ALA A 98 -23.65 2.05 -1.51
C ALA A 98 -22.66 2.16 -0.34
N GLU A 99 -22.89 1.44 0.75
CA GLU A 99 -22.00 1.42 1.92
C GLU A 99 -20.60 0.90 1.56
N GLU A 100 -20.53 -0.20 0.80
CA GLU A 100 -19.27 -0.80 0.36
C GLU A 100 -18.52 0.09 -0.63
N GLU A 101 -19.24 0.69 -1.62
CA GLU A 101 -18.68 1.61 -2.58
C GLU A 101 -18.09 2.85 -1.87
N LEU A 102 -18.90 3.52 -1.04
CA LEU A 102 -18.51 4.76 -0.37
C LEU A 102 -17.41 4.53 0.67
N SER A 103 -17.45 3.46 1.46
CA SER A 103 -16.38 3.14 2.41
C SER A 103 -15.07 2.82 1.71
N THR A 104 -15.12 2.15 0.54
CA THR A 104 -13.95 1.91 -0.31
C THR A 104 -13.36 3.22 -0.83
N MET A 105 -14.19 4.13 -1.34
CA MET A 105 -13.77 5.47 -1.77
C MET A 105 -13.16 6.27 -0.62
N GLN A 106 -13.81 6.28 0.54
CA GLN A 106 -13.33 7.02 1.70
C GLN A 106 -11.94 6.54 2.15
N THR A 107 -11.73 5.24 2.25
CA THR A 107 -10.46 4.67 2.72
C THR A 107 -9.37 4.72 1.66
N ASN A 108 -9.67 4.26 0.44
CA ASN A 108 -8.65 4.05 -0.58
C ASN A 108 -8.38 5.30 -1.42
N ALA A 109 -9.30 6.26 -1.49
CA ALA A 109 -9.08 7.52 -2.19
C ALA A 109 -8.78 8.65 -1.19
N VAL A 110 -9.73 9.03 -0.35
CA VAL A 110 -9.58 10.18 0.56
C VAL A 110 -8.49 9.90 1.61
N GLY A 111 -8.60 8.79 2.35
CA GLY A 111 -7.63 8.40 3.38
C GLY A 111 -6.23 8.18 2.81
N PHE A 112 -6.13 7.52 1.66
CA PHE A 112 -4.87 7.34 0.93
C PHE A 112 -4.22 8.68 0.56
N THR A 113 -4.96 9.57 -0.09
CA THR A 113 -4.46 10.89 -0.53
C THR A 113 -3.99 11.72 0.66
N ARG A 114 -4.76 11.72 1.77
CA ARG A 114 -4.39 12.40 3.02
C ARG A 114 -3.04 11.89 3.54
N MET A 115 -2.88 10.60 3.70
CA MET A 115 -1.69 10.01 4.31
C MET A 115 -0.45 10.06 3.42
N ILE A 116 -0.59 9.83 2.11
CA ILE A 116 0.51 9.99 1.16
C ILE A 116 0.91 11.45 1.06
N GLY A 117 -0.05 12.38 1.04
CA GLY A 117 0.21 13.82 1.05
C GLY A 117 0.97 14.27 2.31
N ALA A 118 0.59 13.75 3.50
CA ALA A 118 1.30 14.03 4.74
C ALA A 118 2.76 13.52 4.69
N ALA A 119 2.98 12.28 4.26
CA ALA A 119 4.31 11.72 4.09
C ALA A 119 5.14 12.53 3.06
N PHE A 120 4.54 12.92 1.94
CA PHE A 120 5.19 13.75 0.93
C PHE A 120 5.62 15.10 1.50
N ARG A 121 4.73 15.81 2.23
CA ARG A 121 5.06 17.10 2.86
C ARG A 121 6.17 16.94 3.91
N TYR A 122 6.17 15.85 4.67
CA TYR A 122 7.23 15.56 5.63
C TYR A 122 8.58 15.39 4.93
N PHE A 123 8.66 14.55 3.90
CA PHE A 123 9.92 14.32 3.18
C PHE A 123 10.38 15.53 2.35
N ALA A 124 9.46 16.32 1.81
CA ALA A 124 9.79 17.52 1.04
C ALA A 124 10.46 18.63 1.86
N LYS A 125 10.30 18.61 3.19
CA LYS A 125 10.94 19.56 4.11
C LYS A 125 12.32 19.09 4.59
N ARG A 126 12.70 17.85 4.29
CA ARG A 126 13.96 17.27 4.75
C ARG A 126 15.02 17.35 3.66
N GLU A 127 16.23 17.75 4.03
CA GLU A 127 17.38 17.80 3.12
C GLU A 127 17.69 16.42 2.50
N GLY A 128 17.66 15.35 3.30
CA GLY A 128 17.83 13.97 2.84
C GLY A 128 16.59 13.34 2.20
N GLY A 129 15.44 14.04 2.13
CA GLY A 129 14.20 13.53 1.55
C GLY A 129 13.70 12.26 2.22
N GLY A 130 13.33 11.28 1.39
CA GLY A 130 12.86 9.98 1.86
C GLY A 130 12.25 9.11 0.77
N HIS A 131 11.66 7.98 1.18
CA HIS A 131 11.06 7.02 0.27
C HIS A 131 9.60 6.76 0.64
N ILE A 132 8.68 6.95 -0.31
CA ILE A 132 7.26 6.61 -0.20
C ILE A 132 7.01 5.35 -1.02
N ALA A 133 6.60 4.27 -0.38
CA ALA A 133 6.17 3.05 -1.04
C ALA A 133 4.68 2.81 -0.76
N ALA A 134 3.88 2.54 -1.77
CA ALA A 134 2.45 2.33 -1.59
C ALA A 134 1.98 1.03 -2.26
N ILE A 135 1.13 0.29 -1.54
CA ILE A 135 0.49 -0.91 -2.06
C ILE A 135 -0.77 -0.51 -2.81
N THR A 136 -0.68 -0.48 -4.12
CA THR A 136 -1.82 -0.29 -5.01
C THR A 136 -2.43 -1.66 -5.40
N SER A 137 -2.60 -1.97 -6.66
CA SER A 137 -3.05 -3.28 -7.16
C SER A 137 -2.93 -3.35 -8.68
N ILE A 138 -2.85 -4.56 -9.22
CA ILE A 138 -3.13 -4.80 -10.64
C ILE A 138 -4.55 -4.38 -11.03
N ALA A 139 -5.50 -4.38 -10.10
CA ALA A 139 -6.88 -3.95 -10.32
C ALA A 139 -6.99 -2.46 -10.71
N GLY A 140 -5.96 -1.65 -10.45
CA GLY A 140 -5.89 -0.26 -10.91
C GLY A 140 -5.53 -0.08 -12.38
N THR A 141 -5.17 -1.14 -13.10
CA THR A 141 -4.81 -1.05 -14.51
C THR A 141 -6.02 -1.03 -15.46
N ARG A 142 -7.15 -1.56 -15.01
CA ARG A 142 -8.42 -1.61 -15.76
C ARG A 142 -9.62 -1.66 -14.80
N GLY A 143 -10.75 -1.08 -15.19
CA GLY A 143 -12.00 -1.24 -14.45
C GLY A 143 -12.48 -2.69 -14.42
N LEU A 144 -12.87 -3.16 -13.25
CA LEU A 144 -13.34 -4.52 -13.02
C LEU A 144 -14.81 -4.48 -12.55
N GLY A 145 -15.72 -5.07 -13.31
CA GLY A 145 -17.16 -5.05 -13.02
C GLY A 145 -17.55 -5.74 -11.71
N GLN A 146 -16.73 -6.68 -11.22
CA GLN A 146 -16.93 -7.34 -9.92
C GLN A 146 -16.59 -6.44 -8.72
N ALA A 147 -15.79 -5.39 -8.91
CA ALA A 147 -15.33 -4.52 -7.83
C ALA A 147 -15.12 -3.07 -8.34
N PRO A 148 -16.23 -2.35 -8.67
CA PRO A 148 -16.13 -1.05 -9.35
C PRO A 148 -15.37 -0.01 -8.53
N ALA A 149 -15.77 0.28 -7.28
CA ALA A 149 -15.10 1.24 -6.43
C ALA A 149 -13.65 0.84 -6.13
N TYR A 150 -13.39 -0.45 -5.88
CA TYR A 150 -12.05 -0.93 -5.62
C TYR A 150 -11.12 -0.68 -6.82
N SER A 151 -11.51 -1.10 -8.02
CA SER A 151 -10.68 -0.88 -9.22
C SER A 151 -10.49 0.60 -9.54
N ALA A 152 -11.54 1.42 -9.37
CA ALA A 152 -11.47 2.87 -9.55
C ALA A 152 -10.50 3.52 -8.55
N THR A 153 -10.57 3.15 -7.26
CA THR A 153 -9.65 3.69 -6.25
C THR A 153 -8.21 3.25 -6.47
N LYS A 154 -7.97 2.03 -6.93
CA LYS A 154 -6.62 1.55 -7.26
C LYS A 154 -6.03 2.24 -8.49
N ALA A 155 -6.86 2.60 -9.47
CA ALA A 155 -6.45 3.44 -10.59
C ALA A 155 -6.11 4.88 -10.14
N LEU A 156 -6.95 5.47 -9.27
CA LEU A 156 -6.66 6.76 -8.64
C LEU A 156 -5.31 6.74 -7.91
N GLN A 157 -5.05 5.73 -7.09
CA GLN A 157 -3.80 5.61 -6.33
C GLN A 157 -2.58 5.57 -7.27
N THR A 158 -2.65 4.78 -8.34
CA THR A 158 -1.58 4.68 -9.34
C THR A 158 -1.32 6.03 -10.02
N THR A 159 -2.37 6.69 -10.51
CA THR A 159 -2.27 8.00 -11.18
C THR A 159 -1.76 9.07 -10.21
N TYR A 160 -2.20 9.04 -8.94
CA TYR A 160 -1.74 9.99 -7.94
C TYR A 160 -0.24 9.84 -7.64
N LEU A 161 0.27 8.60 -7.50
CA LEU A 161 1.70 8.33 -7.30
C LEU A 161 2.54 8.75 -8.52
N GLU A 162 2.03 8.55 -9.73
CA GLU A 162 2.66 9.00 -10.97
C GLU A 162 2.78 10.54 -10.99
N ALA A 163 1.69 11.25 -10.69
CA ALA A 163 1.68 12.71 -10.62
C ALA A 163 2.64 13.25 -9.53
N LEU A 164 2.69 12.60 -8.36
CA LEU A 164 3.66 12.95 -7.32
C LEU A 164 5.10 12.71 -7.77
N THR A 165 5.37 11.66 -8.55
CA THR A 165 6.70 11.40 -9.12
C THR A 165 7.11 12.54 -10.07
N GLN A 166 6.20 13.01 -10.93
CA GLN A 166 6.46 14.19 -11.78
C GLN A 166 6.74 15.44 -10.93
N LEU A 167 5.95 15.66 -9.86
CA LEU A 167 6.14 16.79 -8.95
C LEU A 167 7.50 16.75 -8.25
N VAL A 168 7.96 15.56 -7.84
CA VAL A 168 9.30 15.34 -7.28
C VAL A 168 10.38 15.82 -8.27
N HIS A 169 10.28 15.41 -9.54
CA HIS A 169 11.23 15.85 -10.58
C HIS A 169 11.16 17.35 -10.84
N MET A 170 9.94 17.92 -10.96
CA MET A 170 9.74 19.37 -11.19
C MET A 170 10.34 20.22 -10.08
N ARG A 171 10.23 19.77 -8.82
CA ARG A 171 10.73 20.47 -7.64
C ARG A 171 12.14 20.06 -7.23
N LYS A 172 12.77 19.14 -7.94
CA LYS A 172 14.10 18.56 -7.64
C LYS A 172 14.22 18.06 -6.20
N LEU A 173 13.16 17.39 -5.70
CA LEU A 173 13.12 16.86 -4.34
C LEU A 173 13.86 15.50 -4.26
N PRO A 174 14.60 15.22 -3.17
CA PRO A 174 15.26 13.92 -2.98
C PRO A 174 14.28 12.86 -2.44
N ILE A 175 13.13 12.69 -3.11
CA ILE A 175 12.08 11.75 -2.72
C ILE A 175 12.00 10.64 -3.75
N VAL A 176 11.99 9.39 -3.28
CA VAL A 176 11.72 8.21 -4.11
C VAL A 176 10.25 7.81 -3.92
N ILE A 177 9.58 7.43 -5.00
CA ILE A 177 8.21 6.91 -4.96
C ILE A 177 8.20 5.52 -5.59
N THR A 178 7.61 4.53 -4.90
CA THR A 178 7.46 3.16 -5.38
C THR A 178 5.98 2.75 -5.37
N ASP A 179 5.45 2.45 -6.55
CA ASP A 179 4.12 1.86 -6.74
C ASP A 179 4.22 0.32 -6.78
N LEU A 180 3.65 -0.33 -5.77
CA LEU A 180 3.69 -1.78 -5.58
C LEU A 180 2.33 -2.37 -5.93
N ARG A 181 2.27 -3.15 -7.03
CA ARG A 181 1.04 -3.68 -7.62
C ARG A 181 0.92 -5.20 -7.44
N PRO A 182 0.45 -5.69 -6.29
CA PRO A 182 0.16 -7.12 -6.14
C PRO A 182 -1.10 -7.52 -6.94
N GLY A 183 -1.11 -8.80 -7.34
CA GLY A 183 -2.34 -9.49 -7.74
C GLY A 183 -3.09 -10.00 -6.51
N PHE A 184 -3.79 -11.14 -6.63
CA PHE A 184 -4.52 -11.73 -5.51
C PHE A 184 -3.58 -12.30 -4.45
N VAL A 185 -3.79 -11.86 -3.20
CA VAL A 185 -2.99 -12.26 -2.03
C VAL A 185 -3.93 -12.78 -0.95
N ARG A 186 -3.64 -13.94 -0.40
CA ARG A 186 -4.44 -14.56 0.67
C ARG A 186 -4.39 -13.73 1.95
N THR A 187 -5.32 -12.80 2.08
CA THR A 187 -5.49 -11.91 3.22
C THR A 187 -6.97 -11.84 3.59
N SER A 188 -7.28 -11.30 4.76
CA SER A 188 -8.67 -11.05 5.17
C SER A 188 -9.45 -10.16 4.21
N LEU A 189 -8.76 -9.39 3.35
CA LEU A 189 -9.37 -8.55 2.33
C LEU A 189 -10.15 -9.36 1.26
N LEU A 190 -9.68 -10.57 0.93
CA LEU A 190 -10.31 -11.41 -0.09
C LEU A 190 -11.39 -12.35 0.46
N GLY A 191 -11.58 -12.40 1.79
CA GLY A 191 -12.51 -13.36 2.40
C GLY A 191 -12.17 -14.81 2.02
N ASP A 192 -13.15 -15.57 1.51
CA ASP A 192 -12.88 -16.89 0.94
C ASP A 192 -12.11 -16.73 -0.37
N SER A 193 -10.82 -17.03 -0.30
CA SER A 193 -9.87 -16.82 -1.40
C SER A 193 -9.63 -18.07 -2.24
N SER A 194 -10.33 -19.17 -2.01
CA SER A 194 -10.09 -20.48 -2.66
C SER A 194 -10.25 -20.45 -4.18
N HIS A 195 -11.05 -19.53 -4.70
CA HIS A 195 -11.43 -19.45 -6.12
C HIS A 195 -10.61 -18.44 -6.94
N TYR A 196 -9.70 -17.66 -6.31
CA TYR A 196 -8.94 -16.65 -7.03
C TYR A 196 -7.75 -17.25 -7.79
N PRO A 197 -7.55 -16.86 -9.07
CA PRO A 197 -6.44 -17.36 -9.84
C PRO A 197 -5.10 -16.83 -9.33
N MET A 198 -4.04 -17.63 -9.47
CA MET A 198 -2.65 -17.24 -9.14
C MET A 198 -2.51 -16.62 -7.74
N LEU A 199 -3.27 -17.13 -6.77
CA LEU A 199 -3.29 -16.66 -5.38
C LEU A 199 -1.90 -16.78 -4.75
N MET A 200 -1.43 -15.70 -4.12
CA MET A 200 -0.12 -15.61 -3.49
C MET A 200 -0.22 -15.62 -1.97
N GLN A 201 0.82 -16.13 -1.30
CA GLN A 201 0.95 -16.03 0.15
C GLN A 201 1.48 -14.64 0.55
N PRO A 202 0.95 -14.01 1.62
CA PRO A 202 1.39 -12.69 2.08
C PRO A 202 2.89 -12.60 2.34
N THR A 203 3.49 -13.63 2.93
CA THR A 203 4.93 -13.71 3.19
C THR A 203 5.77 -13.61 1.90
N LYS A 204 5.40 -14.37 0.85
CA LYS A 204 6.10 -14.29 -0.45
C LYS A 204 5.97 -12.93 -1.10
N VAL A 205 4.79 -12.31 -0.98
CA VAL A 205 4.52 -10.95 -1.49
C VAL A 205 5.36 -9.93 -0.73
N ALA A 206 5.40 -10.00 0.60
CA ALA A 206 6.19 -9.09 1.45
C ALA A 206 7.69 -9.13 1.12
N HIS A 207 8.28 -10.32 0.91
CA HIS A 207 9.68 -10.43 0.46
C HIS A 207 9.95 -9.70 -0.86
N ARG A 208 9.02 -9.79 -1.82
CA ARG A 208 9.16 -9.08 -3.10
C ARG A 208 8.99 -7.57 -2.94
N ILE A 209 8.07 -7.15 -2.07
CA ILE A 209 7.85 -5.74 -1.71
C ILE A 209 9.13 -5.15 -1.10
N VAL A 210 9.66 -5.76 -0.06
CA VAL A 210 10.89 -5.29 0.62
C VAL A 210 12.07 -5.23 -0.36
N ARG A 211 12.22 -6.24 -1.23
CA ARG A 211 13.23 -6.20 -2.29
C ARG A 211 13.01 -5.04 -3.29
N ALA A 212 11.76 -4.74 -3.65
CA ALA A 212 11.45 -3.63 -4.55
C ALA A 212 11.75 -2.27 -3.90
N ILE A 213 11.43 -2.12 -2.61
CA ILE A 213 11.75 -0.96 -1.79
C ILE A 213 13.28 -0.75 -1.74
N TYR A 214 14.05 -1.78 -1.38
CA TYR A 214 15.51 -1.67 -1.33
C TYR A 214 16.16 -1.35 -2.67
N ARG A 215 15.51 -1.74 -3.77
CA ARG A 215 15.95 -1.41 -5.15
C ARG A 215 15.38 -0.10 -5.67
N GLN A 216 14.59 0.60 -4.88
CA GLN A 216 13.93 1.85 -5.24
C GLN A 216 13.21 1.80 -6.60
N LYS A 217 12.50 0.69 -6.87
CA LYS A 217 11.79 0.51 -8.12
C LYS A 217 10.63 1.51 -8.21
N ALA A 218 10.52 2.26 -9.29
CA ALA A 218 9.40 3.18 -9.50
C ALA A 218 8.05 2.44 -9.51
N VAL A 219 7.96 1.35 -10.28
CA VAL A 219 6.78 0.47 -10.34
C VAL A 219 7.21 -0.99 -10.21
N CYS A 220 6.47 -1.76 -9.42
CA CYS A 220 6.71 -3.20 -9.27
C CYS A 220 5.39 -3.98 -9.25
N VAL A 221 5.06 -4.64 -10.36
CA VAL A 221 3.99 -5.66 -10.37
C VAL A 221 4.53 -6.91 -9.68
N ILE A 222 3.82 -7.34 -8.62
CA ILE A 222 4.25 -8.48 -7.80
C ILE A 222 3.82 -9.78 -8.46
N ASP A 223 4.80 -10.62 -8.79
CA ASP A 223 4.74 -11.83 -9.57
C ASP A 223 4.77 -11.61 -11.10
N TYR A 224 5.68 -12.34 -11.79
CA TYR A 224 5.87 -12.22 -13.25
C TYR A 224 4.63 -12.60 -14.06
N ARG A 225 3.81 -13.53 -13.55
CA ARG A 225 2.55 -13.95 -14.20
C ARG A 225 1.57 -12.80 -14.30
N TRP A 226 1.43 -12.04 -13.20
CA TRP A 226 0.60 -10.84 -13.17
C TRP A 226 1.20 -9.72 -14.03
N GLN A 227 2.54 -9.61 -14.05
CA GLN A 227 3.21 -8.63 -14.90
C GLN A 227 2.91 -8.90 -16.38
N LEU A 228 3.03 -10.16 -16.82
CA LEU A 228 2.71 -10.54 -18.19
C LEU A 228 1.23 -10.31 -18.50
N LEU A 229 0.33 -10.77 -17.62
CA LEU A 229 -1.11 -10.63 -17.81
C LEU A 229 -1.53 -9.16 -17.89
N THR A 230 -1.04 -8.29 -16.99
CA THR A 230 -1.38 -6.86 -17.01
C THR A 230 -0.81 -6.14 -18.23
N ALA A 231 0.36 -6.54 -18.71
CA ALA A 231 0.92 -6.04 -19.96
C ALA A 231 0.04 -6.42 -21.17
N LEU A 232 -0.43 -7.68 -21.22
CA LEU A 232 -1.31 -8.15 -22.32
C LEU A 232 -2.69 -7.46 -22.28
N TRP A 233 -3.33 -7.39 -21.11
CA TRP A 233 -4.67 -6.78 -21.05
C TRP A 233 -4.64 -5.26 -21.24
N SER A 234 -3.50 -4.58 -21.03
CA SER A 234 -3.35 -3.16 -21.34
C SER A 234 -3.45 -2.88 -22.85
N LEU A 235 -3.16 -3.87 -23.70
CA LEU A 235 -3.25 -3.78 -25.16
C LEU A 235 -4.70 -3.90 -25.65
N ILE A 236 -5.63 -4.42 -24.84
CA ILE A 236 -7.03 -4.58 -25.24
C ILE A 236 -7.68 -3.20 -25.38
N PRO A 237 -8.27 -2.84 -26.54
CA PRO A 237 -8.99 -1.58 -26.69
C PRO A 237 -10.12 -1.42 -25.67
N HIS A 238 -10.36 -0.20 -25.19
CA HIS A 238 -11.40 0.08 -24.20
C HIS A 238 -12.80 -0.37 -24.61
N CYS A 239 -13.15 -0.25 -25.90
CA CYS A 239 -14.45 -0.70 -26.45
C CYS A 239 -14.63 -2.21 -26.31
N LEU A 240 -13.57 -3.00 -26.45
CA LEU A 240 -13.62 -4.45 -26.25
C LEU A 240 -13.61 -4.80 -24.77
N TRP A 241 -12.74 -4.15 -23.96
CA TRP A 241 -12.65 -4.40 -22.51
C TRP A 241 -14.01 -4.28 -21.82
N ARG A 242 -14.79 -3.24 -22.15
CA ARG A 242 -16.13 -2.99 -21.59
C ARG A 242 -17.17 -4.10 -21.87
N ARG A 243 -16.90 -4.98 -22.84
CA ARG A 243 -17.77 -6.09 -23.22
C ARG A 243 -17.32 -7.43 -22.64
N LEU A 244 -16.13 -7.48 -22.03
CA LEU A 244 -15.60 -8.71 -21.46
C LEU A 244 -16.30 -9.04 -20.15
N THR A 245 -16.72 -10.29 -20.02
CA THR A 245 -17.24 -10.83 -18.75
C THR A 245 -16.07 -11.41 -17.97
N ILE A 246 -15.51 -10.60 -17.06
CA ILE A 246 -14.38 -11.01 -16.20
C ILE A 246 -14.96 -11.35 -14.83
N ARG A 247 -15.02 -12.64 -14.51
CA ARG A 247 -15.47 -13.16 -13.20
C ARG A 247 -14.35 -13.93 -12.54
N ALA A 248 -14.14 -13.77 -11.22
CA ALA A 248 -13.41 -14.75 -10.45
C ALA A 248 -14.28 -16.02 -10.40
N LYS A 249 -13.71 -17.22 -10.68
CA LYS A 249 -14.47 -18.47 -10.60
C LYS A 249 -15.01 -18.63 -9.18
N GLY A 250 -16.34 -18.65 -9.02
CA GLY A 250 -17.00 -18.89 -7.74
C GLY A 250 -18.00 -17.82 -7.28
N SER A 251 -18.24 -16.79 -8.10
CA SER A 251 -19.37 -15.84 -7.91
C SER A 251 -20.48 -16.12 -8.88
#